data_d4fcbcae5bbaf88a57f54a2ea0edaaa8
#
_entry.id   d4fcbcae5bbaf88a57f54a2ea0edaaa8
#
_cell.length_a   1.000
_cell.length_b   1.000
_cell.length_c   1.000
_cell.angle_alpha   90.00
_cell.angle_beta   90.00
_cell.angle_gamma   90.00
#
_symmetry.space_group_name_H-M   'P 1'
#
loop_
_entity.id
_entity.type
_entity.pdbx_description
1 polymer ?
#
loop_
_entity_poly.entity_id
_entity_poly.type
_entity_poly.pdbx_seq_one_letter_code
_entity_poly.pdbx_strand_id
1 'polypeptide(L)'
;MKNIAIIGAGMTGLSLAYNLQEHNITIFDKSWRPGGRVSTRKHDNYLFDHGAHYLSTNHSVNQLNEVISRYKLGQIIEIDFATDYLKNKKTRKKIIIGQNGMNSIPRSIFDNIKVNSYLNSKIIKISKNSNDLFSLFSEKEEFKDFDYVLICIPYLQSKELSKDLIDFTQIVNEPSYDPIHTVMLSYKDINNINIKAGLNLHEDISFFMNQN
;
A
#
# COMPACT_ATOMS: atom_id res chain seq x y z
N MET A 1 27.78 -4.36 -2.40
CA MET A 1 26.54 -3.77 -2.93
C MET A 1 25.85 -4.85 -3.75
N LYS A 2 24.53 -5.04 -3.58
CA LYS A 2 23.75 -6.10 -4.27
C LYS A 2 22.74 -5.45 -5.20
N ASN A 3 22.38 -6.15 -6.27
CA ASN A 3 21.32 -5.77 -7.20
C ASN A 3 20.02 -6.42 -6.72
N ILE A 4 19.04 -5.63 -6.29
CA ILE A 4 17.80 -6.12 -5.71
C ILE A 4 16.61 -5.64 -6.54
N ALA A 5 15.81 -6.59 -7.01
CA ALA A 5 14.52 -6.30 -7.63
C ALA A 5 13.40 -6.30 -6.58
N ILE A 6 12.55 -5.28 -6.59
CA ILE A 6 11.35 -5.21 -5.77
C ILE A 6 10.13 -5.18 -6.69
N ILE A 7 9.27 -6.18 -6.59
CA ILE A 7 8.03 -6.27 -7.38
C ILE A 7 6.87 -5.76 -6.53
N GLY A 8 6.35 -4.60 -6.88
CA GLY A 8 5.29 -3.89 -6.19
C GLY A 8 5.76 -2.60 -5.50
N ALA A 9 5.32 -1.44 -6.01
CA ALA A 9 5.56 -0.12 -5.43
C ALA A 9 4.46 0.30 -4.43
N GLY A 10 3.92 -0.67 -3.67
CA GLY A 10 3.05 -0.42 -2.52
C GLY A 10 3.86 -0.06 -1.27
N MET A 11 3.18 0.17 -0.14
CA MET A 11 3.84 0.54 1.13
C MET A 11 4.94 -0.45 1.54
N THR A 12 4.74 -1.76 1.35
CA THR A 12 5.74 -2.79 1.68
C THR A 12 6.99 -2.63 0.83
N GLY A 13 6.84 -2.56 -0.50
CA GLY A 13 7.99 -2.44 -1.41
C GLY A 13 8.76 -1.13 -1.21
N LEU A 14 8.03 -0.03 -0.99
CA LEU A 14 8.64 1.27 -0.72
C LEU A 14 9.36 1.32 0.62
N SER A 15 8.81 0.68 1.67
CA SER A 15 9.48 0.56 2.96
C SER A 15 10.77 -0.26 2.85
N LEU A 16 10.75 -1.36 2.10
CA LEU A 16 11.97 -2.14 1.85
C LEU A 16 12.99 -1.33 1.06
N ALA A 17 12.59 -0.67 -0.01
CA ALA A 17 13.47 0.19 -0.79
C ALA A 17 14.10 1.30 0.04
N TYR A 18 13.32 1.92 0.95
CA TYR A 18 13.83 2.94 1.87
C TYR A 18 14.89 2.39 2.83
N ASN A 19 14.71 1.16 3.34
CA ASN A 19 15.63 0.55 4.30
C ASN A 19 16.85 -0.12 3.66
N LEU A 20 16.89 -0.29 2.34
CA LEU A 20 17.95 -0.99 1.60
C LEU A 20 18.75 -0.06 0.68
N GLN A 21 18.82 1.24 1.00
CA GLN A 21 19.44 2.28 0.16
C GLN A 21 20.96 2.07 -0.05
N GLU A 22 21.61 1.20 0.73
CA GLU A 22 23.01 0.79 0.52
C GLU A 22 23.18 -0.19 -0.65
N HIS A 23 22.10 -0.65 -1.26
CA HIS A 23 22.08 -1.58 -2.40
C HIS A 23 21.57 -0.91 -3.69
N ASN A 24 21.78 -1.56 -4.82
CA ASN A 24 21.21 -1.15 -6.10
C ASN A 24 19.76 -1.66 -6.19
N ILE A 25 18.80 -0.79 -5.99
CA ILE A 25 17.37 -1.15 -5.97
C ILE A 25 16.73 -0.84 -7.32
N THR A 26 15.99 -1.81 -7.85
CA THR A 26 15.09 -1.61 -8.99
C THR A 26 13.67 -2.00 -8.59
N ILE A 27 12.73 -1.07 -8.70
CA ILE A 27 11.31 -1.28 -8.37
C ILE A 27 10.50 -1.47 -9.65
N PHE A 28 9.63 -2.47 -9.64
CA PHE A 28 8.67 -2.75 -10.72
C PHE A 28 7.24 -2.65 -10.19
N ASP A 29 6.38 -1.96 -10.91
CA ASP A 29 4.93 -1.97 -10.61
C ASP A 29 4.11 -1.97 -11.90
N LYS A 30 2.99 -2.72 -11.87
CA LYS A 30 2.03 -2.74 -12.98
C LYS A 30 1.27 -1.42 -13.16
N SER A 31 1.19 -0.62 -12.10
CA SER A 31 0.51 0.67 -12.10
C SER A 31 1.43 1.77 -12.60
N TRP A 32 0.86 2.82 -13.16
CA TRP A 32 1.60 3.99 -13.61
C TRP A 32 2.07 4.91 -12.47
N ARG A 33 1.65 4.64 -11.23
CA ARG A 33 2.03 5.39 -10.02
C ARG A 33 2.19 4.48 -8.80
N PRO A 34 3.06 4.85 -7.84
CA PRO A 34 3.22 4.10 -6.60
C PRO A 34 2.01 4.24 -5.68
N GLY A 35 1.90 3.34 -4.70
CA GLY A 35 0.89 3.38 -3.64
C GLY A 35 0.15 2.06 -3.43
N GLY A 36 -0.09 1.31 -4.49
CA GLY A 36 -0.82 0.03 -4.40
C GLY A 36 -2.21 0.22 -3.77
N ARG A 37 -2.46 -0.47 -2.65
CA ARG A 37 -3.73 -0.38 -1.90
C ARG A 37 -3.88 0.88 -1.04
N VAL A 38 -2.89 1.74 -0.98
CA VAL A 38 -2.98 3.10 -0.44
C VAL A 38 -3.20 4.05 -1.59
N SER A 39 -4.45 4.19 -2.01
CA SER A 39 -4.80 4.87 -3.25
C SER A 39 -5.87 5.94 -3.03
N THR A 40 -5.64 7.08 -3.66
CA THR A 40 -6.55 8.24 -3.67
C THR A 40 -6.99 8.50 -5.10
N ARG A 41 -8.28 8.68 -5.32
CA ARG A 41 -8.85 9.16 -6.58
C ARG A 41 -9.22 10.64 -6.45
N LYS A 42 -8.80 11.42 -7.42
CA LYS A 42 -9.27 12.80 -7.58
C LYS A 42 -10.43 12.81 -8.59
N HIS A 43 -11.51 13.47 -8.21
CA HIS A 43 -12.64 13.78 -9.10
C HIS A 43 -13.06 15.22 -8.84
N ASP A 44 -12.95 16.07 -9.84
CA ASP A 44 -13.07 17.52 -9.72
C ASP A 44 -12.20 18.10 -8.58
N ASN A 45 -12.81 18.72 -7.61
CA ASN A 45 -12.14 19.29 -6.43
C ASN A 45 -12.09 18.34 -5.23
N TYR A 46 -12.63 17.12 -5.36
CA TYR A 46 -12.72 16.14 -4.29
C TYR A 46 -11.60 15.10 -4.39
N LEU A 47 -11.13 14.67 -3.23
CA LEU A 47 -10.18 13.57 -3.07
C LEU A 47 -10.89 12.43 -2.35
N PHE A 48 -10.77 11.22 -2.88
CA PHE A 48 -11.39 10.02 -2.30
C PHE A 48 -10.32 8.96 -2.06
N ASP A 49 -10.10 8.61 -0.81
CA ASP A 49 -9.27 7.47 -0.43
C ASP A 49 -10.12 6.20 -0.51
N HIS A 50 -10.00 5.47 -1.61
CA HIS A 50 -10.79 4.28 -1.89
C HIS A 50 -10.06 2.96 -1.56
N GLY A 51 -8.84 3.06 -1.06
CA GLY A 51 -8.06 1.95 -0.50
C GLY A 51 -7.98 2.10 1.02
N ALA A 52 -6.75 2.14 1.57
CA ALA A 52 -6.55 2.46 2.98
C ALA A 52 -6.94 3.92 3.26
N HIS A 53 -7.81 4.13 4.22
CA HIS A 53 -8.32 5.47 4.56
C HIS A 53 -7.47 6.18 5.62
N TYR A 54 -6.69 5.44 6.37
CA TYR A 54 -5.74 5.95 7.38
C TYR A 54 -4.70 4.88 7.72
N LEU A 55 -3.63 5.28 8.39
CA LEU A 55 -2.70 4.38 9.05
C LEU A 55 -2.94 4.41 10.56
N SER A 56 -2.91 3.24 11.18
CA SER A 56 -3.03 3.11 12.64
C SER A 56 -1.74 3.55 13.33
N THR A 57 -1.85 4.22 14.47
CA THR A 57 -0.70 4.56 15.32
C THR A 57 -0.33 3.45 16.31
N ASN A 58 -1.13 2.37 16.38
CA ASN A 58 -0.90 1.27 17.29
C ASN A 58 0.13 0.29 16.73
N HIS A 59 1.16 -0.02 17.52
CA HIS A 59 2.18 -1.05 17.33
C HIS A 59 3.18 -0.86 16.18
N SER A 60 4.46 -1.01 16.47
CA SER A 60 5.64 -1.03 15.56
C SER A 60 5.79 0.16 14.59
N VAL A 61 5.07 1.23 14.80
CA VAL A 61 4.96 2.37 13.90
C VAL A 61 6.08 3.39 14.08
N ASN A 62 7.04 3.16 14.99
CA ASN A 62 8.11 4.14 15.23
C ASN A 62 8.88 4.46 13.95
N GLN A 63 9.23 3.45 13.15
CA GLN A 63 9.92 3.66 11.88
C GLN A 63 9.07 4.40 10.85
N LEU A 64 7.79 4.01 10.70
CA LEU A 64 6.88 4.68 9.77
C LEU A 64 6.56 6.11 10.24
N ASN A 65 6.38 6.33 11.54
CA ASN A 65 6.21 7.66 12.12
C ASN A 65 7.44 8.53 11.90
N GLU A 66 8.63 7.97 12.02
CA GLU A 66 9.87 8.68 11.73
C GLU A 66 9.94 9.11 10.26
N VAL A 67 9.63 8.22 9.32
CA VAL A 67 9.57 8.50 7.89
C VAL A 67 8.50 9.57 7.60
N ILE A 68 7.29 9.41 8.16
CA ILE A 68 6.20 10.37 7.99
C ILE A 68 6.59 11.74 8.53
N SER A 69 7.20 11.82 9.71
CA SER A 69 7.64 13.07 10.31
C SER A 69 8.80 13.71 9.54
N ARG A 70 9.79 12.91 9.16
CA ARG A 70 10.98 13.37 8.41
C ARG A 70 10.60 14.02 7.09
N TYR A 71 9.67 13.42 6.36
CA TYR A 71 9.26 13.91 5.05
C TYR A 71 7.95 14.70 5.07
N LYS A 72 7.38 14.97 6.24
CA LYS A 72 6.10 15.69 6.41
C LYS A 72 4.97 15.09 5.56
N LEU A 73 4.87 13.75 5.52
CA LEU A 73 4.01 13.01 4.60
C LEU A 73 2.53 13.00 5.01
N GLY A 74 2.24 13.29 6.27
CA GLY A 74 0.88 13.22 6.79
C GLY A 74 0.73 13.92 8.12
N GLN A 75 -0.50 13.91 8.62
CA GLN A 75 -0.87 14.45 9.91
C GLN A 75 -1.30 13.33 10.85
N ILE A 76 -0.85 13.41 12.10
CA ILE A 76 -1.44 12.62 13.18
C ILE A 76 -2.63 13.40 13.68
N ILE A 77 -3.83 12.83 13.56
CA ILE A 77 -5.06 13.41 14.06
C ILE A 77 -5.72 12.47 15.06
N GLU A 78 -6.45 13.06 15.99
CA GLU A 78 -7.32 12.34 16.92
C GLU A 78 -8.76 12.47 16.47
N ILE A 79 -9.45 11.36 16.32
CA ILE A 79 -10.84 11.33 15.85
C ILE A 79 -11.72 10.54 16.80
N ASP A 80 -13.00 10.91 16.85
CA ASP A 80 -14.04 10.07 17.39
C ASP A 80 -14.36 8.97 16.40
N PHE A 81 -14.04 7.74 16.78
CA PHE A 81 -14.19 6.54 15.96
C PHE A 81 -15.32 5.68 16.53
N ALA A 82 -16.34 5.41 15.73
CA ALA A 82 -17.38 4.47 16.12
C ALA A 82 -16.85 3.03 16.00
N THR A 83 -16.62 2.35 17.10
CA THR A 83 -16.25 0.93 17.13
C THR A 83 -17.40 0.03 16.71
N ASP A 84 -18.64 0.49 16.92
CA ASP A 84 -19.87 -0.09 16.41
C ASP A 84 -20.92 1.03 16.36
N TYR A 85 -21.20 1.55 15.17
CA TYR A 85 -22.12 2.68 15.02
C TYR A 85 -23.55 2.31 15.38
N LEU A 86 -24.03 1.13 14.99
CA LEU A 86 -25.38 0.66 15.27
C LEU A 86 -25.62 0.50 16.78
N LYS A 87 -24.59 0.15 17.54
CA LYS A 87 -24.64 0.02 19.01
C LYS A 87 -24.21 1.29 19.75
N ASN A 88 -24.02 2.40 19.03
CA ASN A 88 -23.56 3.68 19.58
C ASN A 88 -22.28 3.59 20.44
N LYS A 89 -21.37 2.65 20.08
CA LYS A 89 -20.08 2.51 20.75
C LYS A 89 -19.04 3.38 20.08
N LYS A 90 -18.35 4.21 20.86
CA LYS A 90 -17.35 5.17 20.37
C LYS A 90 -16.06 5.05 21.18
N THR A 91 -14.94 5.38 20.55
CA THR A 91 -13.64 5.56 21.20
C THR A 91 -12.89 6.69 20.54
N ARG A 92 -11.93 7.28 21.23
CA ARG A 92 -10.94 8.17 20.60
C ARG A 92 -9.82 7.35 20.00
N LYS A 93 -9.45 7.68 18.77
CA LYS A 93 -8.40 6.98 18.04
C LYS A 93 -7.45 7.99 17.41
N LYS A 94 -6.15 7.77 17.63
CA LYS A 94 -5.11 8.49 16.89
C LYS A 94 -4.85 7.75 15.59
N ILE A 95 -4.88 8.47 14.48
CA ILE A 95 -4.65 7.96 13.14
C ILE A 95 -3.71 8.89 12.39
N ILE A 96 -3.11 8.36 11.33
CA ILE A 96 -2.29 9.12 10.39
C ILE A 96 -3.06 9.20 9.08
N ILE A 97 -3.22 10.40 8.57
CA ILE A 97 -3.81 10.67 7.25
C ILE A 97 -2.79 11.39 6.36
N GLY A 98 -2.85 11.12 5.08
CA GLY A 98 -2.06 11.84 4.08
C GLY A 98 -2.57 13.26 3.87
N GLN A 99 -1.67 14.22 3.70
CA GLN A 99 -1.99 15.65 3.61
C GLN A 99 -2.85 16.00 2.38
N ASN A 100 -2.67 15.25 1.27
CA ASN A 100 -3.44 15.40 0.02
C ASN A 100 -4.02 14.04 -0.41
N GLY A 101 -4.71 13.37 0.52
CA GLY A 101 -5.15 11.99 0.39
C GLY A 101 -4.05 10.99 0.76
N MET A 102 -4.46 9.78 1.07
CA MET A 102 -3.58 8.74 1.59
C MET A 102 -2.43 8.37 0.64
N ASN A 103 -2.64 8.47 -0.67
CA ASN A 103 -1.61 8.20 -1.68
C ASN A 103 -0.42 9.17 -1.60
N SER A 104 -0.56 10.33 -0.97
CA SER A 104 0.56 11.25 -0.77
C SER A 104 1.70 10.62 0.04
N ILE A 105 1.41 9.70 0.96
CA ILE A 105 2.41 9.04 1.79
C ILE A 105 3.34 8.13 0.95
N PRO A 106 2.86 7.09 0.26
CA PRO A 106 3.72 6.24 -0.56
C PRO A 106 4.40 7.01 -1.70
N ARG A 107 3.73 7.97 -2.30
CA ARG A 107 4.31 8.80 -3.35
C ARG A 107 5.50 9.59 -2.85
N SER A 108 5.38 10.21 -1.70
CA SER A 108 6.46 10.99 -1.12
C SER A 108 7.65 10.12 -0.68
N ILE A 109 7.40 8.89 -0.19
CA ILE A 109 8.49 7.93 0.04
C ILE A 109 9.20 7.64 -1.28
N PHE A 110 8.44 7.34 -2.33
CA PHE A 110 8.99 7.03 -3.65
C PHE A 110 9.84 8.18 -4.22
N ASP A 111 9.37 9.42 -4.09
CA ASP A 111 10.06 10.61 -4.58
C ASP A 111 11.37 10.94 -3.81
N ASN A 112 11.54 10.36 -2.60
CA ASN A 112 12.70 10.61 -1.72
C ASN A 112 13.68 9.43 -1.60
N ILE A 113 13.47 8.33 -2.32
CA ILE A 113 14.40 7.20 -2.36
C ILE A 113 15.17 7.18 -3.68
N LYS A 114 16.42 6.68 -3.63
CA LYS A 114 17.25 6.50 -4.83
C LYS A 114 17.06 5.09 -5.36
N VAL A 115 16.22 4.96 -6.39
CA VAL A 115 15.94 3.66 -7.02
C VAL A 115 15.80 3.80 -8.53
N ASN A 116 16.15 2.76 -9.26
CA ASN A 116 15.65 2.59 -10.63
C ASN A 116 14.19 2.16 -10.56
N SER A 117 13.32 2.69 -11.39
CA SER A 117 11.91 2.33 -11.34
C SER A 117 11.31 2.10 -12.71
N TYR A 118 10.55 1.02 -12.81
CA TYR A 118 9.77 0.64 -13.98
C TYR A 118 8.30 0.55 -13.59
N LEU A 119 7.64 1.70 -13.60
CA LEU A 119 6.18 1.79 -13.44
C LEU A 119 5.49 1.41 -14.77
N ASN A 120 4.22 1.06 -14.72
CA ASN A 120 3.46 0.53 -15.86
C ASN A 120 4.15 -0.71 -16.48
N SER A 121 4.86 -1.48 -15.65
CA SER A 121 5.61 -2.67 -16.03
C SER A 121 5.21 -3.85 -15.15
N LYS A 122 4.30 -4.68 -15.66
CA LYS A 122 3.86 -5.90 -15.00
C LYS A 122 4.89 -7.00 -15.19
N ILE A 123 5.51 -7.46 -14.11
CA ILE A 123 6.34 -8.67 -14.14
C ILE A 123 5.43 -9.89 -14.22
N ILE A 124 5.67 -10.74 -15.22
CA ILE A 124 4.87 -11.93 -15.54
C ILE A 124 5.59 -13.23 -15.31
N LYS A 125 6.93 -13.20 -15.21
CA LYS A 125 7.77 -14.37 -14.97
C LYS A 125 9.03 -13.98 -14.24
N ILE A 126 9.50 -14.87 -13.38
CA ILE A 126 10.83 -14.84 -12.76
C ILE A 126 11.54 -16.13 -13.12
N SER A 127 12.81 -16.05 -13.45
CA SER A 127 13.68 -17.22 -13.62
C SER A 127 14.98 -17.03 -12.87
N LYS A 128 15.66 -18.13 -12.58
CA LYS A 128 16.97 -18.15 -11.95
C LYS A 128 17.95 -18.86 -12.91
N ASN A 129 19.11 -18.26 -13.14
CA ASN A 129 20.12 -18.84 -14.03
C ASN A 129 21.11 -19.75 -13.27
N SER A 130 22.05 -20.35 -13.97
CA SER A 130 23.08 -21.23 -13.41
C SER A 130 24.05 -20.53 -12.44
N ASN A 131 24.14 -19.22 -12.49
CA ASN A 131 24.96 -18.41 -11.59
C ASN A 131 24.18 -17.91 -10.36
N ASP A 132 23.03 -18.48 -10.09
CA ASP A 132 22.13 -18.10 -9.00
C ASP A 132 21.56 -16.67 -9.10
N LEU A 133 21.68 -16.00 -10.23
CA LEU A 133 21.08 -14.69 -10.47
C LEU A 133 19.68 -14.80 -11.07
N PHE A 134 18.84 -13.84 -10.71
CA PHE A 134 17.46 -13.77 -11.18
C PHE A 134 17.30 -12.90 -12.41
N SER A 135 16.43 -13.33 -13.31
CA SER A 135 15.89 -12.55 -14.41
C SER A 135 14.39 -12.38 -14.24
N LEU A 136 13.90 -11.16 -14.48
CA LEU A 136 12.50 -10.79 -14.46
C LEU A 136 12.03 -10.48 -15.87
N PHE A 137 10.84 -10.92 -16.21
CA PHE A 137 10.24 -10.70 -17.53
C PHE A 137 8.95 -9.90 -17.38
N SER A 138 8.85 -8.80 -18.08
CA SER A 138 7.61 -8.10 -18.35
C SER A 138 7.01 -8.55 -19.69
N GLU A 139 5.88 -7.99 -20.07
CA GLU A 139 5.31 -8.22 -21.41
C GLU A 139 6.18 -7.63 -22.54
N LYS A 140 7.10 -6.73 -22.22
CA LYS A 140 7.87 -5.96 -23.22
C LYS A 140 9.35 -6.27 -23.21
N GLU A 141 9.94 -6.57 -22.07
CA GLU A 141 11.39 -6.65 -21.91
C GLU A 141 11.80 -7.59 -20.78
N GLU A 142 13.08 -7.98 -20.81
CA GLU A 142 13.75 -8.79 -19.79
C GLU A 142 14.74 -7.94 -19.01
N PHE A 143 14.73 -8.12 -17.68
CA PHE A 143 15.64 -7.48 -16.73
C PHE A 143 16.48 -8.56 -16.05
N LYS A 144 17.80 -8.40 -16.03
CA LYS A 144 18.76 -9.46 -15.63
C LYS A 144 19.62 -9.07 -14.43
N ASP A 145 20.33 -10.07 -13.93
CA ASP A 145 21.43 -9.94 -12.99
C ASP A 145 21.05 -9.39 -11.62
N PHE A 146 19.90 -9.83 -11.11
CA PHE A 146 19.51 -9.54 -9.73
C PHE A 146 20.01 -10.63 -8.78
N ASP A 147 20.66 -10.20 -7.69
CA ASP A 147 21.04 -11.09 -6.59
C ASP A 147 19.81 -11.55 -5.79
N TYR A 148 18.80 -10.66 -5.64
CA TYR A 148 17.58 -10.93 -4.88
C TYR A 148 16.35 -10.37 -5.57
N VAL A 149 15.22 -11.06 -5.35
CA VAL A 149 13.89 -10.61 -5.78
C VAL A 149 12.97 -10.57 -4.56
N LEU A 150 12.46 -9.39 -4.24
CA LEU A 150 11.51 -9.17 -3.15
C LEU A 150 10.11 -8.98 -3.75
N ILE A 151 9.21 -9.93 -3.49
CA ILE A 151 7.87 -9.92 -4.06
C ILE A 151 6.91 -9.26 -3.06
N CYS A 152 6.49 -8.02 -3.35
CA CYS A 152 5.69 -7.14 -2.48
C CYS A 152 4.29 -6.88 -3.04
N ILE A 153 3.72 -7.88 -3.70
CA ILE A 153 2.36 -7.88 -4.26
C ILE A 153 1.45 -8.83 -3.46
N PRO A 154 0.11 -8.77 -3.65
CA PRO A 154 -0.81 -9.65 -2.93
C PRO A 154 -0.50 -11.14 -3.12
N TYR A 155 -0.78 -11.95 -2.09
CA TYR A 155 -0.40 -13.35 -2.00
C TYR A 155 -0.77 -14.18 -3.24
N LEU A 156 -2.00 -14.11 -3.73
CA LEU A 156 -2.42 -14.89 -4.90
C LEU A 156 -1.60 -14.57 -6.15
N GLN A 157 -1.27 -13.28 -6.36
CA GLN A 157 -0.42 -12.84 -7.46
C GLN A 157 1.04 -13.27 -7.24
N SER A 158 1.51 -13.20 -5.99
CA SER A 158 2.86 -13.64 -5.60
C SER A 158 3.02 -15.14 -5.82
N LYS A 159 2.06 -15.95 -5.37
CA LYS A 159 2.03 -17.40 -5.55
C LYS A 159 2.10 -17.77 -7.04
N GLU A 160 1.26 -17.18 -7.87
CA GLU A 160 1.27 -17.43 -9.31
C GLU A 160 2.59 -17.04 -9.98
N LEU A 161 3.17 -15.89 -9.59
CA LEU A 161 4.41 -15.40 -10.17
C LEU A 161 5.65 -16.24 -9.80
N SER A 162 5.65 -16.87 -8.64
CA SER A 162 6.81 -17.59 -8.10
C SER A 162 6.61 -19.11 -7.97
N LYS A 163 5.53 -19.67 -8.50
CA LYS A 163 5.19 -21.09 -8.39
C LYS A 163 6.26 -22.06 -8.89
N ASP A 164 7.05 -21.64 -9.88
CA ASP A 164 8.14 -22.46 -10.45
C ASP A 164 9.45 -22.37 -9.64
N LEU A 165 9.49 -21.48 -8.62
CA LEU A 165 10.67 -21.21 -7.80
C LEU A 165 10.46 -21.55 -6.32
N ILE A 166 9.22 -21.56 -5.87
CA ILE A 166 8.83 -21.72 -4.45
C ILE A 166 7.80 -22.83 -4.33
N ASP A 167 8.08 -23.78 -3.45
CA ASP A 167 7.10 -24.80 -3.06
C ASP A 167 6.12 -24.22 -2.01
N PHE A 168 4.88 -24.00 -2.43
CA PHE A 168 3.82 -23.49 -1.58
C PHE A 168 3.03 -24.57 -0.83
N THR A 169 3.33 -25.84 -1.04
CA THR A 169 2.58 -26.97 -0.39
C THR A 169 2.76 -27.00 1.12
N GLN A 170 3.82 -26.39 1.63
CA GLN A 170 4.14 -26.31 3.06
C GLN A 170 3.50 -25.12 3.77
N ILE A 171 2.77 -24.27 3.07
CA ILE A 171 2.07 -23.13 3.69
C ILE A 171 0.76 -23.62 4.30
N VAL A 172 0.73 -23.74 5.62
CA VAL A 172 -0.38 -24.33 6.38
C VAL A 172 -1.63 -23.43 6.36
N ASN A 173 -1.46 -22.11 6.33
CA ASN A 173 -2.56 -21.15 6.35
C ASN A 173 -2.42 -20.17 5.17
N GLU A 174 -3.09 -20.46 4.06
CA GLU A 174 -3.18 -19.52 2.96
C GLU A 174 -4.08 -18.33 3.31
N PRO A 175 -3.62 -17.10 3.08
CA PRO A 175 -4.46 -15.92 3.32
C PRO A 175 -5.64 -15.89 2.35
N SER A 176 -6.85 -15.69 2.90
CA SER A 176 -8.05 -15.42 2.13
C SER A 176 -8.22 -13.92 1.90
N TYR A 177 -8.91 -13.55 0.83
CA TYR A 177 -9.22 -12.17 0.49
C TYR A 177 -10.71 -12.02 0.25
N ASP A 178 -11.35 -11.15 1.01
CA ASP A 178 -12.72 -10.76 0.77
C ASP A 178 -12.78 -9.58 -0.17
N PRO A 179 -13.64 -9.62 -1.20
CA PRO A 179 -13.86 -8.48 -2.07
C PRO A 179 -14.56 -7.35 -1.31
N ILE A 180 -14.06 -6.12 -1.43
CA ILE A 180 -14.66 -4.94 -0.81
C ILE A 180 -15.05 -3.96 -1.90
N HIS A 181 -16.31 -3.54 -1.91
CA HIS A 181 -16.81 -2.45 -2.72
C HIS A 181 -16.69 -1.13 -1.96
N THR A 182 -16.08 -0.14 -2.56
CA THR A 182 -15.98 1.20 -2.00
C THR A 182 -16.88 2.16 -2.76
N VAL A 183 -17.82 2.77 -2.06
CA VAL A 183 -18.68 3.83 -2.59
C VAL A 183 -18.10 5.18 -2.17
N MET A 184 -17.87 6.05 -3.13
CA MET A 184 -17.35 7.40 -2.92
C MET A 184 -18.48 8.39 -3.12
N LEU A 185 -18.81 9.14 -2.07
CA LEU A 185 -19.90 10.10 -2.07
C LEU A 185 -19.38 11.50 -1.77
N SER A 186 -19.86 12.51 -2.49
CA SER A 186 -19.63 13.92 -2.16
C SER A 186 -20.96 14.62 -1.96
N TYR A 187 -21.00 15.52 -0.99
CA TYR A 187 -22.18 16.33 -0.67
C TYR A 187 -21.79 17.80 -0.67
N LYS A 188 -22.68 18.66 -1.15
CA LYS A 188 -22.42 20.11 -1.16
C LYS A 188 -22.49 20.73 0.24
N ASP A 189 -23.39 20.24 1.08
CA ASP A 189 -23.61 20.74 2.44
C ASP A 189 -23.72 19.58 3.42
N ILE A 190 -22.67 19.35 4.19
CA ILE A 190 -22.69 18.38 5.30
C ILE A 190 -22.72 19.17 6.60
N ASN A 191 -23.92 19.51 7.07
CA ASN A 191 -24.13 19.99 8.42
C ASN A 191 -24.35 18.79 9.33
N ASN A 192 -23.50 18.62 10.36
CA ASN A 192 -23.69 17.73 11.51
C ASN A 192 -23.30 16.24 11.41
N ILE A 193 -22.26 15.87 10.67
CA ILE A 193 -21.64 14.54 10.91
C ILE A 193 -20.59 14.67 12.02
N ASN A 194 -20.97 14.32 13.26
CA ASN A 194 -20.07 14.41 14.43
C ASN A 194 -19.05 13.26 14.52
N ILE A 195 -19.19 12.20 13.70
CA ILE A 195 -18.31 11.05 13.70
C ILE A 195 -17.51 11.01 12.39
N LYS A 196 -16.18 11.04 12.53
CA LYS A 196 -15.28 11.07 11.37
C LYS A 196 -15.13 9.72 10.70
N ALA A 197 -15.17 8.62 11.45
CA ALA A 197 -15.05 7.26 10.90
C ALA A 197 -15.68 6.23 11.84
N GLY A 198 -16.00 5.05 11.31
CA GLY A 198 -16.50 3.97 12.13
C GLY A 198 -16.81 2.69 11.40
N LEU A 199 -17.16 1.67 12.19
CA LEU A 199 -17.59 0.35 11.74
C LEU A 199 -19.09 0.21 11.89
N ASN A 200 -19.70 -0.66 11.07
CA ASN A 200 -21.09 -1.06 11.14
C ASN A 200 -22.06 0.13 11.09
N LEU A 201 -21.93 0.96 10.05
CA LEU A 201 -22.88 2.06 9.81
C LEU A 201 -24.27 1.53 9.48
N HIS A 202 -24.36 0.43 8.76
CA HIS A 202 -25.55 -0.32 8.35
C HIS A 202 -25.19 -1.80 8.20
N GLU A 203 -26.18 -2.68 8.07
CA GLU A 203 -25.94 -4.11 7.84
C GLU A 203 -25.06 -4.35 6.60
N ASP A 204 -25.26 -3.55 5.55
CA ASP A 204 -24.50 -3.62 4.29
C ASP A 204 -23.26 -2.72 4.24
N ILE A 205 -23.02 -1.87 5.26
CA ILE A 205 -21.92 -0.91 5.29
C ILE A 205 -21.04 -1.18 6.51
N SER A 206 -20.00 -1.96 6.28
CA SER A 206 -19.08 -2.38 7.36
C SER A 206 -18.14 -1.27 7.82
N PHE A 207 -17.82 -0.30 6.96
CA PHE A 207 -16.92 0.82 7.30
C PHE A 207 -17.32 2.10 6.57
N PHE A 208 -17.14 3.23 7.24
CA PHE A 208 -17.27 4.55 6.64
C PHE A 208 -16.18 5.50 7.15
N MET A 209 -15.83 6.50 6.33
CA MET A 209 -14.96 7.59 6.74
C MET A 209 -15.34 8.90 6.02
N ASN A 210 -15.47 9.96 6.81
CA ASN A 210 -15.57 11.32 6.30
C ASN A 210 -14.16 11.89 6.12
N GLN A 211 -13.82 12.30 4.91
CA GLN A 211 -12.47 12.73 4.52
C GLN A 211 -12.32 14.27 4.49
N ASN A 212 -13.32 14.99 4.97
CA ASN A 212 -13.31 16.46 5.07
C ASN A 212 -12.92 16.94 6.47
#